data_b0ece7ef09b7c43c228146b65abfd964
#
_entry.id   b0ece7ef09b7c43c228146b65abfd964
#
_cell.length_a   1.000
_cell.length_b   1.000
_cell.length_c   1.000
_cell.angle_alpha   90.00
_cell.angle_beta   90.00
_cell.angle_gamma   90.00
#
_symmetry.space_group_name_H-M   'P 1'
#
loop_
_entity.id
_entity.type
_entity.pdbx_description
1 polymer ?
#
loop_
_entity_poly.entity_id
_entity_poly.type
_entity_poly.pdbx_seq_one_letter_code
_entity_poly.pdbx_strand_id
1 'polypeptide(L)'
;MFFGRYDYTIDAKGRLNIPAKFRDAMGESFVVLEWVDNCLFVLPLPEVEKLAEKLEADELMDSWEVSGDLFSTACEVVPDKQGRILLPAELRSYAGLEKDVTIIGNRNHAEIWATDVWNARRAAVSNEQRAARLRSLHI
;
A
#
# COMPACT_ATOMS: atom_id res chain seq x y z
N MET A 1 9.22 1.83 -11.05
CA MET A 1 9.61 1.36 -9.70
C MET A 1 9.27 2.41 -8.66
N PHE A 2 8.75 1.98 -7.54
CA PHE A 2 8.39 2.86 -6.43
C PHE A 2 9.40 2.73 -5.31
N PHE A 3 9.87 3.86 -4.80
CA PHE A 3 10.78 3.90 -3.67
C PHE A 3 10.67 5.26 -2.97
N GLY A 4 11.19 5.33 -1.75
CA GLY A 4 11.19 6.55 -0.95
C GLY A 4 10.06 6.60 0.06
N ARG A 5 10.14 7.57 0.94
CA ARG A 5 9.15 7.83 1.99
C ARG A 5 8.65 9.26 1.88
N TYR A 6 7.35 9.43 2.01
CA TYR A 6 6.68 10.72 1.94
C TYR A 6 5.68 10.83 3.08
N ASP A 7 5.77 11.89 3.85
CA ASP A 7 4.87 12.14 4.98
C ASP A 7 3.88 13.23 4.61
N TYR A 8 2.61 12.93 4.80
CA TYR A 8 1.50 13.85 4.53
C TYR A 8 0.51 13.86 5.68
N THR A 9 -0.48 14.71 5.57
CA THR A 9 -1.67 14.66 6.43
C THR A 9 -2.87 14.32 5.58
N ILE A 10 -3.76 13.51 6.13
CA ILE A 10 -5.06 13.24 5.52
C ILE A 10 -6.07 14.23 6.07
N ASP A 11 -6.95 14.76 5.23
CA ASP A 11 -7.95 15.70 5.72
C ASP A 11 -9.19 14.98 6.27
N ALA A 12 -10.10 15.75 6.86
CA ALA A 12 -11.29 15.20 7.50
C ALA A 12 -12.24 14.49 6.52
N LYS A 13 -12.14 14.79 5.23
CA LYS A 13 -12.94 14.15 4.18
C LYS A 13 -12.28 12.87 3.64
N GLY A 14 -11.08 12.56 4.06
CA GLY A 14 -10.35 11.40 3.59
C GLY A 14 -9.52 11.64 2.34
N ARG A 15 -9.22 12.90 2.01
CA ARG A 15 -8.38 13.23 0.86
C ARG A 15 -6.91 13.19 1.27
N LEU A 16 -6.11 12.51 0.45
CA LEU A 16 -4.70 12.27 0.70
C LEU A 16 -3.90 12.52 -0.57
N ASN A 17 -2.84 13.30 -0.47
CA ASN A 17 -1.92 13.51 -1.59
C ASN A 17 -1.15 12.22 -1.89
N ILE A 18 -0.97 11.97 -3.18
CA ILE A 18 -0.08 10.91 -3.66
C ILE A 18 1.14 11.61 -4.28
N PRO A 19 2.37 11.19 -3.97
CA PRO A 19 3.55 11.81 -4.57
C PRO A 19 3.48 11.83 -6.11
N ALA A 20 3.88 12.95 -6.71
CA ALA A 20 3.80 13.10 -8.17
C ALA A 20 4.53 11.98 -8.92
N LYS A 21 5.69 11.55 -8.43
CA LYS A 21 6.43 10.43 -9.01
C LYS A 21 5.62 9.15 -9.02
N PHE A 22 4.86 8.90 -7.94
CA PHE A 22 4.04 7.70 -7.85
C PHE A 22 2.83 7.80 -8.77
N ARG A 23 2.20 8.97 -8.86
CA ARG A 23 1.08 9.18 -9.77
C ARG A 23 1.46 8.92 -11.22
N ASP A 24 2.62 9.42 -11.64
CA ASP A 24 3.13 9.23 -13.00
C ASP A 24 3.33 7.75 -13.33
N ALA A 25 3.82 6.97 -12.35
CA ALA A 25 4.07 5.55 -12.53
C ALA A 25 2.82 4.69 -12.34
N MET A 26 1.81 5.17 -11.61
CA MET A 26 0.57 4.44 -11.35
C MET A 26 -0.38 4.42 -12.55
N GLY A 27 -0.37 5.46 -13.39
CA GLY A 27 -1.33 5.64 -14.46
C GLY A 27 -2.52 6.49 -14.04
N GLU A 28 -3.53 6.60 -14.91
CA GLU A 28 -4.70 7.47 -14.68
C GLU A 28 -5.57 7.03 -13.52
N SER A 29 -5.68 5.73 -13.33
CA SER A 29 -6.37 5.15 -12.19
C SER A 29 -5.54 4.00 -11.61
N PHE A 30 -5.73 3.73 -10.34
CA PHE A 30 -5.02 2.67 -9.65
C PHE A 30 -5.87 2.17 -8.49
N VAL A 31 -5.44 1.12 -7.83
CA VAL A 31 -6.24 0.42 -6.84
C VAL A 31 -5.59 0.56 -5.47
N VAL A 32 -6.41 0.85 -4.46
CA VAL A 32 -6.04 0.82 -3.05
C VAL A 32 -6.81 -0.30 -2.40
N LEU A 33 -6.14 -1.13 -1.63
CA LEU A 33 -6.79 -2.23 -0.91
C LEU A 33 -6.14 -2.45 0.45
N GLU A 34 -6.86 -3.11 1.35
CA GLU A 34 -6.32 -3.51 2.65
C GLU A 34 -5.25 -4.58 2.46
N TRP A 35 -4.14 -4.42 3.15
CA TRP A 35 -3.10 -5.44 3.19
C TRP A 35 -2.88 -5.90 4.63
N VAL A 36 -1.98 -6.83 4.82
CA VAL A 36 -1.64 -7.30 6.17
C VAL A 36 -0.92 -6.19 6.96
N ASP A 37 -0.85 -6.32 8.27
CA ASP A 37 -0.18 -5.38 9.18
C ASP A 37 -0.83 -3.99 9.23
N ASN A 38 -2.13 -3.91 8.95
CA ASN A 38 -2.91 -2.67 9.03
C ASN A 38 -2.36 -1.55 8.15
N CYS A 39 -1.90 -1.89 6.95
CA CYS A 39 -1.55 -0.89 5.94
C CYS A 39 -2.39 -1.10 4.68
N LEU A 40 -2.34 -0.12 3.79
CA LEU A 40 -3.00 -0.20 2.50
C LEU A 40 -1.95 -0.35 1.41
N PHE A 41 -2.19 -1.24 0.46
CA PHE A 41 -1.38 -1.31 -0.75
C PHE A 41 -2.02 -0.46 -1.83
N VAL A 42 -1.16 0.21 -2.61
CA VAL A 42 -1.53 1.03 -3.75
C VAL A 42 -0.86 0.40 -4.97
N LEU A 43 -1.67 -0.08 -5.90
CA LEU A 43 -1.22 -0.90 -7.01
C LEU A 43 -1.63 -0.31 -8.35
N PRO A 44 -0.69 -0.17 -9.31
CA PRO A 44 -1.08 0.05 -10.70
C PRO A 44 -1.94 -1.11 -11.20
N LEU A 45 -2.82 -0.85 -12.16
CA LEU A 45 -3.70 -1.92 -12.70
C LEU A 45 -2.96 -3.17 -13.17
N PRO A 46 -1.80 -3.07 -13.87
CA PRO A 46 -1.06 -4.28 -14.23
C PRO A 46 -0.59 -5.13 -13.04
N GLU A 47 -0.30 -4.50 -11.91
CA GLU A 47 0.10 -5.23 -10.70
C GLU A 47 -1.10 -5.89 -10.01
N VAL A 48 -2.29 -5.29 -10.12
CA VAL A 48 -3.53 -5.92 -9.66
C VAL A 48 -3.76 -7.22 -10.42
N GLU A 49 -3.57 -7.20 -11.73
CA GLU A 49 -3.71 -8.39 -12.58
C GLU A 49 -2.71 -9.48 -12.19
N LYS A 50 -1.46 -9.11 -11.93
CA LYS A 50 -0.44 -10.06 -11.47
C LYS A 50 -0.79 -10.69 -10.13
N LEU A 51 -1.34 -9.89 -9.21
CA LEU A 51 -1.80 -10.39 -7.93
C LEU A 51 -2.94 -11.40 -8.11
N ALA A 52 -3.90 -11.07 -8.95
CA ALA A 52 -5.01 -11.96 -9.28
C ALA A 52 -4.52 -13.28 -9.88
N GLU A 53 -3.57 -13.23 -10.81
CA GLU A 53 -2.97 -14.42 -11.42
C GLU A 53 -2.29 -15.32 -10.39
N LYS A 54 -1.55 -14.72 -9.46
CA LYS A 54 -0.88 -15.49 -8.39
C LYS A 54 -1.88 -16.20 -7.50
N LEU A 55 -2.99 -15.54 -7.19
CA LEU A 55 -4.03 -16.14 -6.35
C LEU A 55 -4.78 -17.24 -7.11
N GLU A 56 -5.02 -17.06 -8.40
CA GLU A 56 -5.63 -18.09 -9.26
C GLU A 56 -4.75 -19.32 -9.43
N ALA A 57 -3.44 -19.12 -9.49
CA ALA A 57 -2.47 -20.21 -9.67
C ALA A 57 -2.36 -21.12 -8.44
N ASP A 58 -2.82 -20.65 -7.27
CA ASP A 58 -2.82 -21.44 -6.05
C ASP A 58 -3.99 -22.43 -6.10
N GLU A 59 -3.69 -23.71 -6.09
CA GLU A 59 -4.68 -24.79 -6.14
C GLU A 59 -5.36 -25.04 -4.79
N LEU A 60 -4.92 -24.37 -3.71
CA LEU A 60 -5.51 -24.54 -2.39
C LEU A 60 -6.79 -23.71 -2.28
N MET A 61 -7.79 -24.27 -1.62
CA MET A 61 -9.08 -23.60 -1.41
C MET A 61 -8.96 -22.29 -0.62
N ASP A 62 -7.90 -22.18 0.19
CA ASP A 62 -7.64 -20.98 0.99
C ASP A 62 -7.41 -19.71 0.14
N SER A 63 -6.87 -19.87 -1.08
CA SER A 63 -6.64 -18.73 -1.96
C SER A 63 -7.93 -18.03 -2.38
N TRP A 64 -9.04 -18.78 -2.50
CA TRP A 64 -10.33 -18.19 -2.85
C TRP A 64 -10.85 -17.27 -1.75
N GLU A 65 -10.73 -17.70 -0.49
CA GLU A 65 -11.12 -16.87 0.67
C GLU A 65 -10.22 -15.63 0.80
N VAL A 66 -8.91 -15.82 0.69
CA VAL A 66 -7.93 -14.71 0.75
C VAL A 66 -8.19 -13.73 -0.38
N SER A 67 -8.45 -14.23 -1.58
CA SER A 67 -8.77 -13.40 -2.74
C SER A 67 -10.03 -12.57 -2.48
N GLY A 68 -11.08 -13.18 -1.98
CA GLY A 68 -12.32 -12.49 -1.64
C GLY A 68 -12.11 -11.42 -0.56
N ASP A 69 -11.34 -11.75 0.46
CA ASP A 69 -11.02 -10.79 1.54
C ASP A 69 -10.28 -9.56 0.99
N LEU A 70 -9.27 -9.77 0.18
CA LEU A 70 -8.47 -8.66 -0.38
C LEU A 70 -9.27 -7.83 -1.39
N PHE A 71 -9.86 -8.49 -2.37
CA PHE A 71 -10.53 -7.77 -3.47
C PHE A 71 -11.84 -7.12 -3.05
N SER A 72 -12.50 -7.62 -2.00
CA SER A 72 -13.70 -6.95 -1.48
C SER A 72 -13.42 -5.58 -0.88
N THR A 73 -12.18 -5.32 -0.43
CA THR A 73 -11.77 -4.03 0.11
C THR A 73 -11.25 -3.08 -0.95
N ALA A 74 -10.92 -3.60 -2.13
CA ALA A 74 -10.26 -2.84 -3.19
C ALA A 74 -11.15 -1.69 -3.70
N CYS A 75 -10.51 -0.55 -3.90
CA CYS A 75 -11.16 0.65 -4.42
C CYS A 75 -10.31 1.22 -5.53
N GLU A 76 -10.89 1.39 -6.71
CA GLU A 76 -10.21 2.08 -7.81
C GLU A 76 -10.33 3.58 -7.57
N VAL A 77 -9.21 4.30 -7.64
CA VAL A 77 -9.14 5.73 -7.37
C VAL A 77 -8.56 6.47 -8.56
N VAL A 78 -9.02 7.70 -8.74
CA VAL A 78 -8.50 8.63 -9.75
C VAL A 78 -8.09 9.89 -8.99
N PRO A 79 -6.82 10.30 -9.06
CA PRO A 79 -6.40 11.54 -8.40
C PRO A 79 -7.14 12.75 -8.95
N ASP A 80 -7.44 13.71 -8.08
CA ASP A 80 -8.00 14.99 -8.51
C ASP A 80 -6.89 15.88 -9.13
N LYS A 81 -7.27 17.10 -9.52
CA LYS A 81 -6.34 18.05 -10.15
C LYS A 81 -5.16 18.42 -9.26
N GLN A 82 -5.32 18.26 -7.94
CA GLN A 82 -4.28 18.57 -6.96
C GLN A 82 -3.46 17.34 -6.58
N GLY A 83 -3.71 16.21 -7.22
CA GLY A 83 -3.00 14.97 -6.97
C GLY A 83 -3.43 14.23 -5.73
N ARG A 84 -4.65 14.48 -5.24
CA ARG A 84 -5.20 13.82 -4.06
C ARG A 84 -6.17 12.72 -4.46
N ILE A 85 -6.18 11.65 -3.70
CA ILE A 85 -7.19 10.59 -3.80
C ILE A 85 -8.14 10.69 -2.61
N LEU A 86 -9.35 10.19 -2.78
CA LEU A 86 -10.33 10.09 -1.71
C LEU A 86 -10.34 8.64 -1.21
N LEU A 87 -9.93 8.45 0.05
CA LEU A 87 -9.95 7.12 0.67
C LEU A 87 -11.29 6.89 1.36
N PRO A 88 -11.98 5.78 1.05
CA PRO A 88 -13.20 5.40 1.78
C PRO A 88 -12.94 5.23 3.27
N ALA A 89 -13.97 5.50 4.07
CA ALA A 89 -13.88 5.43 5.52
C ALA A 89 -13.42 4.08 6.03
N GLU A 90 -13.84 2.99 5.38
CA GLU A 90 -13.44 1.63 5.78
C GLU A 90 -11.94 1.41 5.65
N LEU A 91 -11.32 1.88 4.56
CA LEU A 91 -9.88 1.76 4.37
C LEU A 91 -9.13 2.61 5.39
N ARG A 92 -9.60 3.83 5.65
CA ARG A 92 -9.01 4.70 6.66
C ARG A 92 -9.06 4.06 8.05
N SER A 93 -10.19 3.50 8.39
CA SER A 93 -10.41 2.84 9.69
C SER A 93 -9.48 1.64 9.85
N TYR A 94 -9.38 0.80 8.83
CA TYR A 94 -8.52 -0.37 8.86
C TYR A 94 -7.05 0.00 9.13
N ALA A 95 -6.55 1.01 8.44
CA ALA A 95 -5.16 1.44 8.57
C ALA A 95 -4.92 2.45 9.69
N GLY A 96 -5.97 2.85 10.42
CA GLY A 96 -5.86 3.80 11.51
C GLY A 96 -5.42 5.19 11.07
N LEU A 97 -5.84 5.63 9.87
CA LEU A 97 -5.45 6.91 9.31
C LEU A 97 -6.31 8.03 9.87
N GLU A 98 -5.76 8.81 10.79
CA GLU A 98 -6.47 9.94 11.40
C GLU A 98 -5.94 11.29 10.94
N LYS A 99 -4.62 11.47 10.96
CA LYS A 99 -3.97 12.72 10.59
C LYS A 99 -2.67 12.48 9.84
N ASP A 100 -1.64 12.03 10.55
CA ASP A 100 -0.30 11.84 9.98
C ASP A 100 -0.22 10.51 9.24
N VAL A 101 0.12 10.58 7.96
CA VAL A 101 0.17 9.44 7.05
C VAL A 101 1.54 9.35 6.39
N THR A 102 2.07 8.16 6.33
CA THR A 102 3.33 7.88 5.64
C THR A 102 3.05 7.02 4.41
N ILE A 103 3.53 7.48 3.27
CA ILE A 103 3.47 6.72 2.02
C ILE A 103 4.87 6.29 1.68
N ILE A 104 5.06 4.99 1.48
CA ILE A 104 6.34 4.45 1.05
C ILE A 104 6.21 3.78 -0.30
N GLY A 105 7.28 3.83 -1.08
CA GLY A 105 7.39 3.02 -2.28
C GLY A 105 8.10 1.70 -1.95
N ASN A 106 7.63 0.61 -2.52
CA ASN A 106 8.19 -0.71 -2.29
C ASN A 106 8.19 -1.52 -3.59
N ARG A 107 9.06 -1.14 -4.52
CA ARG A 107 9.29 -1.79 -5.82
C ARG A 107 8.11 -1.67 -6.78
N ASN A 108 7.16 -2.59 -6.75
CA ASN A 108 6.05 -2.66 -7.70
C ASN A 108 4.75 -2.01 -7.19
N HIS A 109 4.79 -1.47 -5.98
CA HIS A 109 3.62 -0.86 -5.34
C HIS A 109 4.03 0.23 -4.37
N ALA A 110 3.06 0.99 -3.90
CA ALA A 110 3.22 1.88 -2.77
C ALA A 110 2.39 1.38 -1.59
N GLU A 111 2.69 1.87 -0.41
CA GLU A 111 1.98 1.50 0.83
C GLU A 111 1.59 2.77 1.58
N ILE A 112 0.40 2.74 2.16
CA ILE A 112 -0.11 3.84 2.99
C ILE A 112 -0.22 3.35 4.43
N TRP A 113 0.45 4.06 5.33
CA TRP A 113 0.55 3.71 6.75
C TRP A 113 0.17 4.91 7.62
N ALA A 114 -0.43 4.64 8.78
CA ALA A 114 -0.38 5.64 9.86
C ALA A 114 1.09 5.83 10.25
N THR A 115 1.53 7.06 10.39
CA THR A 115 2.95 7.37 10.58
C THR A 115 3.55 6.69 11.82
N ASP A 116 2.82 6.70 12.93
CA ASP A 116 3.27 6.05 14.16
C ASP A 116 3.39 4.53 14.01
N VAL A 117 2.48 3.91 13.28
CA VAL A 117 2.50 2.47 13.01
C VAL A 117 3.71 2.10 12.15
N TRP A 118 3.97 2.89 11.10
CA TRP A 118 5.14 2.69 10.25
C TRP A 118 6.44 2.82 11.05
N ASN A 119 6.55 3.87 11.84
CA ASN A 119 7.75 4.11 12.64
C ASN A 119 7.99 2.99 13.66
N ALA A 120 6.94 2.50 14.30
CA ALA A 120 7.04 1.40 15.25
C ALA A 120 7.48 0.10 14.57
N ARG A 121 6.90 -0.21 13.40
CA ARG A 121 7.26 -1.39 12.62
C ARG A 121 8.71 -1.34 12.18
N ARG A 122 9.15 -0.19 11.69
CA ARG A 122 10.53 -0.02 11.24
C ARG A 122 11.53 -0.15 12.40
N ALA A 123 11.19 0.40 13.56
CA ALA A 123 12.04 0.33 14.75
C ALA A 123 12.12 -1.10 15.33
N ALA A 124 11.12 -1.93 15.09
CA ALA A 124 11.10 -3.31 15.58
C ALA A 124 12.09 -4.24 14.87
N VAL A 125 12.62 -3.83 13.72
CA VAL A 125 13.62 -4.61 12.96
C VAL A 125 15.00 -3.99 13.20
N SER A 126 15.92 -4.77 13.80
CA SER A 126 17.28 -4.30 14.08
C SER A 126 18.14 -4.28 12.82
N ASN A 127 19.25 -3.50 12.88
CA ASN A 127 20.23 -3.51 11.80
C ASN A 127 20.86 -4.89 11.62
N GLU A 128 21.02 -5.65 12.70
CA GLU A 128 21.55 -7.01 12.64
C GLU A 128 20.62 -7.93 11.85
N GLN A 129 19.31 -7.82 12.10
CA GLN A 129 18.31 -8.59 11.37
C GLN A 129 18.29 -8.22 9.88
N ARG A 130 18.37 -6.93 9.55
CA ARG A 130 18.43 -6.47 8.16
C ARG A 130 19.71 -6.98 7.48
N ALA A 131 20.83 -6.86 8.18
CA ALA A 131 22.12 -7.31 7.65
C ALA A 131 22.10 -8.81 7.35
N ALA A 132 21.57 -9.62 8.26
CA ALA A 132 21.46 -11.06 8.07
C ALA A 132 20.59 -11.39 6.85
N ARG A 133 19.47 -10.72 6.67
CA ARG A 133 18.59 -10.89 5.50
C ARG A 133 19.28 -10.52 4.20
N LEU A 134 19.95 -9.38 4.18
CA LEU A 134 20.66 -8.92 2.97
C LEU A 134 21.80 -9.87 2.60
N ARG A 135 22.57 -10.31 3.58
CA ARG A 135 23.65 -11.27 3.34
C ARG A 135 23.14 -12.60 2.82
N SER A 136 22.00 -13.07 3.29
CA SER A 136 21.38 -14.30 2.78
C SER A 136 21.01 -14.21 1.30
N LEU A 137 20.84 -12.99 0.79
CA LEU A 137 20.56 -12.72 -0.62
C LEU A 137 21.83 -12.40 -1.42
N HIS A 138 23.01 -12.57 -0.82
CA HIS A 138 24.30 -12.27 -1.41
C HIS A 138 24.48 -10.80 -1.83
N ILE A 139 23.91 -9.92 -1.04
CA ILE A 139 24.02 -8.47 -1.25
C ILE A 139 25.12 -7.90 -0.35
#